data_faff3554316eb6487f622bddc98cc205
#
_entry.id   faff3554316eb6487f622bddc98cc205
#
_cell.length_a   1.000
_cell.length_b   1.000
_cell.length_c   1.000
_cell.angle_alpha   90.00
_cell.angle_beta   90.00
_cell.angle_gamma   90.00
#
_symmetry.space_group_name_H-M   'P 1'
#
loop_
_entity.id
_entity.type
_entity.pdbx_description
1 polymer ?
#
loop_
_entity_poly.entity_id
_entity_poly.type
_entity_poly.pdbx_seq_one_letter_code
_entity_poly.pdbx_strand_id
1 'polypeptide(L)'
;MLEGVRAAAQIHVAAGAETVYLPHNTLPTLRTRAGTLLNPEVLDRLPHLSWKPNQFGLYSAHQMSTCRMGGDAATHPLKPNGETVEVQNLFVADGSAFPACSGVNPMLTIMALAHFMAQGLKAEPAHTSHPQTAASAMS
;
A
#
# COMPACT_ATOMS: atom_id res chain seq x y z
N MET A 1 -10.29 -4.28 -12.62
CA MET A 1 -10.38 -2.84 -12.29
C MET A 1 -11.68 -2.22 -12.78
N LEU A 2 -12.10 -2.31 -14.04
CA LEU A 2 -13.38 -1.75 -14.55
C LEU A 2 -14.59 -2.27 -13.79
N GLU A 3 -14.64 -3.56 -13.47
CA GLU A 3 -15.67 -4.15 -12.62
C GLU A 3 -15.75 -3.47 -11.25
N GLY A 4 -14.59 -3.17 -10.64
CA GLY A 4 -14.54 -2.44 -9.37
C GLY A 4 -15.10 -1.02 -9.48
N VAL A 5 -14.78 -0.30 -10.56
CA VAL A 5 -15.34 1.05 -10.82
C VAL A 5 -16.85 0.98 -10.99
N ARG A 6 -17.35 -0.01 -11.74
CA ARG A 6 -18.79 -0.22 -11.95
C ARG A 6 -19.50 -0.53 -10.63
N ALA A 7 -18.97 -1.46 -9.85
CA ALA A 7 -19.52 -1.84 -8.55
C ALA A 7 -19.54 -0.64 -7.58
N ALA A 8 -18.44 0.12 -7.49
CA ALA A 8 -18.38 1.31 -6.65
C ALA A 8 -19.42 2.35 -7.06
N ALA A 9 -19.58 2.60 -8.36
CA ALA A 9 -20.61 3.52 -8.87
C ALA A 9 -22.02 3.07 -8.48
N GLN A 10 -22.33 1.78 -8.63
CA GLN A 10 -23.62 1.20 -8.26
C GLN A 10 -23.90 1.31 -6.75
N ILE A 11 -22.88 1.10 -5.91
CA ILE A 11 -22.99 1.27 -4.45
C ILE A 11 -23.34 2.73 -4.11
N HIS A 12 -22.66 3.71 -4.72
CA HIS A 12 -22.95 5.12 -4.49
C HIS A 12 -24.37 5.49 -4.92
N VAL A 13 -24.82 4.98 -6.07
CA VAL A 13 -26.20 5.16 -6.55
C VAL A 13 -27.21 4.57 -5.55
N ALA A 14 -27.00 3.34 -5.11
CA ALA A 14 -27.86 2.67 -4.13
C ALA A 14 -27.88 3.39 -2.78
N ALA A 15 -26.77 4.03 -2.39
CA ALA A 15 -26.66 4.84 -1.20
C ALA A 15 -27.32 6.22 -1.30
N GLY A 16 -27.92 6.54 -2.45
CA GLY A 16 -28.67 7.80 -2.66
C GLY A 16 -27.83 8.97 -3.17
N ALA A 17 -26.60 8.73 -3.67
CA ALA A 17 -25.81 9.79 -4.29
C ALA A 17 -26.55 10.39 -5.48
N GLU A 18 -26.69 11.72 -5.55
CA GLU A 18 -27.33 12.41 -6.67
C GLU A 18 -26.41 12.50 -7.90
N THR A 19 -25.11 12.47 -7.65
CA THR A 19 -24.08 12.60 -8.68
C THR A 19 -22.88 11.73 -8.33
N VAL A 20 -22.40 10.93 -9.29
CA VAL A 20 -21.19 10.13 -9.14
C VAL A 20 -20.19 10.49 -10.24
N TYR A 21 -19.00 10.93 -9.82
CA TYR A 21 -17.90 11.22 -10.73
C TYR A 21 -17.06 9.96 -10.95
N LEU A 22 -16.92 9.56 -12.20
CA LEU A 22 -16.05 8.46 -12.58
C LEU A 22 -14.60 8.96 -12.76
N PRO A 23 -13.60 8.16 -12.44
CA PRO A 23 -12.20 8.58 -12.50
C PRO A 23 -11.64 8.58 -13.95
N HIS A 24 -12.41 9.11 -14.89
CA HIS A 24 -12.04 9.21 -16.30
C HIS A 24 -12.41 10.58 -16.86
N ASN A 25 -11.45 11.26 -17.50
CA ASN A 25 -11.60 12.64 -17.92
C ASN A 25 -12.58 12.90 -19.09
N THR A 26 -12.95 11.85 -19.83
CA THR A 26 -13.86 11.95 -20.98
C THR A 26 -15.25 11.37 -20.73
N LEU A 27 -15.46 10.72 -19.57
CA LEU A 27 -16.78 10.22 -19.22
C LEU A 27 -17.65 11.32 -18.62
N PRO A 28 -18.90 11.42 -19.04
CA PRO A 28 -19.86 12.25 -18.36
C PRO A 28 -20.13 11.71 -16.94
N THR A 29 -20.51 12.60 -16.08
CA THR A 29 -20.92 12.28 -14.72
C THR A 29 -22.16 11.41 -14.70
N LEU A 30 -22.21 10.42 -13.81
CA LEU A 30 -23.44 9.69 -13.54
C LEU A 30 -24.40 10.59 -12.76
N ARG A 31 -25.64 10.65 -13.20
CA ARG A 31 -26.71 11.37 -12.52
C ARG A 31 -27.76 10.39 -12.03
N THR A 32 -28.28 10.65 -10.86
CA THR A 32 -29.28 9.81 -10.22
C THR A 32 -30.44 10.64 -9.69
N ARG A 33 -31.58 10.00 -9.52
CA ARG A 33 -32.74 10.56 -8.82
C ARG A 33 -33.41 9.47 -8.00
N ALA A 34 -33.53 9.70 -6.71
CA ALA A 34 -34.15 8.73 -5.79
C ALA A 34 -33.57 7.30 -5.91
N GLY A 35 -32.24 7.18 -6.01
CA GLY A 35 -31.55 5.88 -6.15
C GLY A 35 -31.63 5.25 -7.54
N THR A 36 -32.22 5.95 -8.54
CA THR A 36 -32.30 5.47 -9.92
C THR A 36 -31.30 6.21 -10.80
N LEU A 37 -30.53 5.48 -11.60
CA LEU A 37 -29.58 6.03 -12.55
C LEU A 37 -30.32 6.62 -13.77
N LEU A 38 -30.07 7.90 -14.06
CA LEU A 38 -30.72 8.62 -15.16
C LEU A 38 -30.00 8.45 -16.51
N ASN A 39 -28.72 8.06 -16.49
CA ASN A 39 -27.89 7.89 -17.68
C ASN A 39 -27.07 6.59 -17.62
N PRO A 40 -27.74 5.41 -17.62
CA PRO A 40 -27.10 4.11 -17.46
C PRO A 40 -26.07 3.79 -18.56
N GLU A 41 -26.25 4.34 -19.75
CA GLU A 41 -25.35 4.18 -20.90
C GLU A 41 -23.93 4.63 -20.64
N VAL A 42 -23.70 5.47 -19.62
CA VAL A 42 -22.36 5.87 -19.19
C VAL A 42 -21.59 4.69 -18.62
N LEU A 43 -22.25 3.81 -17.88
CA LEU A 43 -21.63 2.59 -17.34
C LEU A 43 -21.32 1.57 -18.46
N ASP A 44 -22.11 1.53 -19.51
CA ASP A 44 -21.91 0.63 -20.65
C ASP A 44 -20.70 1.05 -21.50
N ARG A 45 -20.29 2.31 -21.40
CA ARG A 45 -19.09 2.82 -22.07
C ARG A 45 -17.78 2.44 -21.37
N LEU A 46 -17.81 2.05 -20.08
CA LEU A 46 -16.60 1.72 -19.32
C LEU A 46 -15.69 0.69 -20.01
N PRO A 47 -16.16 -0.43 -20.58
CA PRO A 47 -15.31 -1.41 -21.25
C PRO A 47 -14.61 -0.87 -22.51
N HIS A 48 -15.15 0.19 -23.10
CA HIS A 48 -14.67 0.77 -24.36
C HIS A 48 -13.79 2.01 -24.17
N LEU A 49 -13.45 2.32 -22.91
CA LEU A 49 -12.61 3.48 -22.61
C LEU A 49 -11.16 3.28 -23.02
N SER A 50 -10.56 4.36 -23.46
CA SER A 50 -9.13 4.40 -23.71
C SER A 50 -8.34 4.45 -22.39
N TRP A 51 -7.28 3.65 -22.31
CA TRP A 51 -6.34 3.60 -21.18
C TRP A 51 -5.06 4.39 -21.45
N LYS A 52 -5.13 5.39 -22.32
CA LYS A 52 -3.97 6.27 -22.58
C LYS A 52 -3.59 7.06 -21.32
N PRO A 53 -2.32 7.43 -21.16
CA PRO A 53 -1.87 8.30 -20.08
C PRO A 53 -2.77 9.52 -19.92
N ASN A 54 -3.00 9.94 -18.68
CA ASN A 54 -3.82 11.09 -18.30
C ASN A 54 -5.32 11.00 -18.62
N GLN A 55 -5.85 9.83 -19.00
CA GLN A 55 -7.28 9.66 -19.21
C GLN A 55 -8.01 9.03 -18.03
N PHE A 56 -7.34 8.17 -17.29
CA PHE A 56 -7.90 7.50 -16.11
C PHE A 56 -7.12 7.89 -14.87
N GLY A 57 -7.79 8.44 -13.86
CA GLY A 57 -7.21 8.73 -12.55
C GLY A 57 -7.08 7.46 -11.73
N LEU A 58 -5.86 6.92 -11.68
CA LEU A 58 -5.52 5.77 -10.85
C LEU A 58 -4.62 6.23 -9.71
N TYR A 59 -5.03 5.93 -8.51
CA TYR A 59 -4.28 6.24 -7.30
C TYR A 59 -4.10 4.98 -6.49
N SER A 60 -2.91 4.81 -5.95
CA SER A 60 -2.62 3.79 -4.94
C SER A 60 -2.21 4.49 -3.66
N ALA A 61 -2.92 4.20 -2.59
CA ALA A 61 -2.52 4.51 -1.23
C ALA A 61 -2.19 3.19 -0.53
N HIS A 62 -1.51 3.25 0.58
CA HIS A 62 -1.21 2.06 1.37
C HIS A 62 -0.31 1.04 0.65
N GLN A 63 0.75 1.51 -0.01
CA GLN A 63 1.79 0.63 -0.53
C GLN A 63 2.43 -0.12 0.64
N MET A 64 2.51 -1.45 0.50
CA MET A 64 3.02 -2.35 1.54
C MET A 64 3.92 -3.41 0.94
N SER A 65 4.69 -4.10 1.80
CA SER A 65 5.43 -5.32 1.45
C SER A 65 6.58 -5.13 0.45
N THR A 66 7.08 -3.91 0.23
CA THR A 66 8.24 -3.68 -0.64
C THR A 66 9.55 -4.13 0.01
N CYS A 67 9.58 -4.19 1.35
CA CYS A 67 10.71 -4.63 2.16
C CYS A 67 10.21 -5.66 3.20
N ARG A 68 9.52 -6.70 2.73
CA ARG A 68 8.76 -7.63 3.57
C ARG A 68 9.64 -8.40 4.55
N MET A 69 9.17 -8.53 5.79
CA MET A 69 9.80 -9.36 6.81
C MET A 69 9.41 -10.83 6.67
N GLY A 70 10.31 -11.72 7.09
CA GLY A 70 10.05 -13.16 7.11
C GLY A 70 11.20 -13.95 7.70
N GLY A 71 10.99 -15.27 7.82
CA GLY A 71 11.98 -16.19 8.41
C GLY A 71 13.03 -16.72 7.45
N ASP A 72 12.87 -16.49 6.15
CA ASP A 72 13.79 -16.99 5.12
C ASP A 72 14.56 -15.82 4.48
N ALA A 73 15.83 -15.70 4.79
CA ALA A 73 16.72 -14.66 4.32
C ALA A 73 16.91 -14.65 2.77
N ALA A 74 16.66 -15.75 2.09
CA ALA A 74 16.77 -15.80 0.63
C ALA A 74 15.61 -15.09 -0.09
N THR A 75 14.47 -14.95 0.58
CA THR A 75 13.25 -14.40 0.00
C THR A 75 12.71 -13.16 0.72
N HIS A 76 13.23 -12.86 1.91
CA HIS A 76 12.80 -11.74 2.74
C HIS A 76 13.99 -10.84 3.10
N PRO A 77 13.97 -9.58 2.70
CA PRO A 77 15.04 -8.63 3.03
C PRO A 77 15.09 -8.24 4.51
N LEU A 78 14.01 -8.49 5.27
CA LEU A 78 13.96 -8.24 6.71
C LEU A 78 13.73 -9.53 7.50
N LYS A 79 14.39 -9.61 8.62
CA LYS A 79 14.10 -10.60 9.69
C LYS A 79 12.74 -10.30 10.35
N PRO A 80 12.16 -11.25 11.11
CA PRO A 80 10.87 -11.03 11.79
C PRO A 80 10.85 -9.86 12.79
N ASN A 81 12.00 -9.42 13.29
CA ASN A 81 12.15 -8.27 14.17
C ASN A 81 12.27 -6.93 13.43
N GLY A 82 12.22 -6.93 12.10
CA GLY A 82 12.36 -5.74 11.28
C GLY A 82 13.80 -5.35 10.92
N GLU A 83 14.80 -6.06 11.43
CA GLU A 83 16.19 -5.84 11.06
C GLU A 83 16.48 -6.34 9.64
N THR A 84 17.29 -5.60 8.88
CA THR A 84 17.70 -6.03 7.55
C THR A 84 18.61 -7.26 7.61
N VAL A 85 18.52 -8.13 6.62
CA VAL A 85 19.38 -9.33 6.52
C VAL A 85 20.82 -8.96 6.19
N GLU A 86 21.02 -8.01 5.28
CA GLU A 86 22.33 -7.65 4.75
C GLU A 86 23.11 -6.68 5.66
N VAL A 87 22.41 -5.77 6.33
CA VAL A 87 23.04 -4.72 7.15
C VAL A 87 22.58 -4.87 8.59
N GLN A 88 23.54 -5.13 9.49
CA GLN A 88 23.28 -5.23 10.92
C GLN A 88 22.90 -3.86 11.51
N ASN A 89 22.00 -3.87 12.49
CA ASN A 89 21.49 -2.69 13.20
C ASN A 89 20.76 -1.67 12.31
N LEU A 90 20.30 -2.08 11.13
CA LEU A 90 19.41 -1.31 10.27
C LEU A 90 18.02 -1.92 10.34
N PHE A 91 17.03 -1.12 10.73
CA PHE A 91 15.64 -1.56 10.90
C PHE A 91 14.68 -0.78 10.02
N VAL A 92 13.64 -1.46 9.56
CA VAL A 92 12.53 -0.86 8.79
C VAL A 92 11.24 -1.06 9.58
N ALA A 93 10.60 0.04 9.99
CA ALA A 93 9.46 0.03 10.90
C ALA A 93 8.25 0.77 10.31
N ASP A 94 7.92 0.49 9.06
CA ASP A 94 6.78 1.07 8.35
C ASP A 94 5.98 0.01 7.58
N GLY A 95 5.02 0.44 6.75
CA GLY A 95 4.18 -0.48 5.96
C GLY A 95 4.94 -1.32 4.95
N SER A 96 6.16 -0.95 4.56
CA SER A 96 6.99 -1.74 3.65
C SER A 96 7.43 -3.07 4.26
N ALA A 97 7.55 -3.13 5.60
CA ALA A 97 7.94 -4.33 6.32
C ALA A 97 6.84 -5.42 6.40
N PHE A 98 5.61 -5.11 6.02
CA PHE A 98 4.53 -6.11 6.09
C PHE A 98 4.86 -7.33 5.22
N PRO A 99 4.60 -8.56 5.72
CA PRO A 99 4.81 -9.79 4.94
C PRO A 99 3.82 -9.89 3.76
N ALA A 100 2.64 -9.28 3.88
CA ALA A 100 1.60 -9.26 2.87
C ALA A 100 0.70 -8.02 3.03
N CYS A 101 -0.09 -7.71 2.00
CA CYS A 101 -1.09 -6.64 2.07
C CYS A 101 -2.16 -6.95 3.12
N SER A 102 -2.50 -5.96 3.95
CA SER A 102 -3.49 -6.10 5.02
C SER A 102 -4.94 -6.26 4.51
N GLY A 103 -5.23 -5.88 3.25
CA GLY A 103 -6.59 -5.85 2.69
C GLY A 103 -7.49 -4.76 3.27
N VAL A 104 -7.03 -4.03 4.29
CA VAL A 104 -7.74 -2.92 4.95
C VAL A 104 -6.76 -1.78 5.23
N ASN A 105 -7.28 -0.64 5.68
CA ASN A 105 -6.46 0.53 6.03
C ASN A 105 -5.39 0.14 7.08
N PRO A 106 -4.10 0.31 6.80
CA PRO A 106 -3.02 -0.28 7.60
C PRO A 106 -2.51 0.58 8.75
N MET A 107 -3.01 1.80 8.95
CA MET A 107 -2.44 2.78 9.88
C MET A 107 -2.22 2.22 11.29
N LEU A 108 -3.23 1.61 11.89
CA LEU A 108 -3.11 1.04 13.23
C LEU A 108 -2.12 -0.12 13.29
N THR A 109 -2.10 -0.96 12.25
CA THR A 109 -1.18 -2.09 12.15
C THR A 109 0.26 -1.62 11.95
N ILE A 110 0.48 -0.55 11.14
CA ILE A 110 1.80 0.08 10.98
C ILE A 110 2.31 0.60 12.34
N MET A 111 1.46 1.31 13.07
CA MET A 111 1.82 1.85 14.39
C MET A 111 2.14 0.73 15.38
N ALA A 112 1.33 -0.33 15.42
CA ALA A 112 1.55 -1.48 16.28
C ALA A 112 2.86 -2.21 15.95
N LEU A 113 3.14 -2.41 14.66
CA LEU A 113 4.37 -3.04 14.19
C LEU A 113 5.60 -2.21 14.56
N ALA A 114 5.58 -0.91 14.30
CA ALA A 114 6.66 0.01 14.66
C ALA A 114 6.91 0.03 16.17
N HIS A 115 5.83 0.02 16.95
CA HIS A 115 5.93 -0.06 18.41
C HIS A 115 6.56 -1.39 18.87
N PHE A 116 6.13 -2.51 18.31
CA PHE A 116 6.70 -3.83 18.59
C PHE A 116 8.20 -3.88 18.31
N MET A 117 8.64 -3.40 17.15
CA MET A 117 10.06 -3.33 16.78
C MET A 117 10.85 -2.43 17.73
N ALA A 118 10.31 -1.27 18.09
CA ALA A 118 10.95 -0.37 19.04
C ALA A 118 11.09 -0.97 20.45
N GLN A 119 10.14 -1.79 20.88
CA GLN A 119 10.24 -2.53 22.15
C GLN A 119 11.37 -3.57 22.10
N GLY A 120 11.51 -4.29 20.99
CA GLY A 120 12.60 -5.24 20.78
C GLY A 120 13.98 -4.57 20.87
N LEU A 121 14.15 -3.41 20.24
CA LEU A 121 15.39 -2.63 20.29
C LEU A 121 15.75 -2.15 21.70
N LYS A 122 14.77 -1.84 22.54
CA LYS A 122 15.02 -1.45 23.94
C LYS A 122 15.40 -2.62 24.82
N ALA A 123 14.95 -3.82 24.49
CA ALA A 123 15.21 -5.03 25.28
C ALA A 123 16.61 -5.62 25.00
N GLU A 124 17.21 -5.33 23.85
CA GLU A 124 18.59 -5.75 23.56
C GLU A 124 19.57 -4.82 24.29
N PRO A 125 20.53 -5.37 25.09
CA PRO A 125 21.57 -4.57 25.67
C PRO A 125 22.40 -3.92 24.55
N ALA A 126 22.69 -2.63 24.70
CA ALA A 126 23.48 -1.88 23.74
C ALA A 126 24.74 -2.68 23.34
N HIS A 127 24.76 -3.12 22.07
CA HIS A 127 25.95 -3.76 21.53
C HIS A 127 27.12 -2.80 21.68
N THR A 128 28.05 -3.15 22.57
CA THR A 128 29.33 -2.47 22.67
C THR A 128 29.98 -2.49 21.30
N SER A 129 30.20 -1.30 20.76
CA SER A 129 30.87 -1.08 19.48
C SER A 129 32.14 -1.93 19.42
N HIS A 130 32.17 -2.92 18.51
CA HIS A 130 33.45 -3.54 18.15
C HIS A 130 34.33 -2.46 17.52
N PRO A 131 35.56 -2.29 18.02
CA PRO A 131 36.54 -1.42 17.36
C PRO A 131 36.76 -1.97 15.94
N GLN A 132 36.54 -1.12 14.94
CA GLN A 132 37.01 -1.40 13.60
C GLN A 132 38.52 -1.68 13.66
N THR A 133 38.90 -2.92 13.45
CA THR A 133 40.29 -3.26 13.13
C THR A 133 40.61 -2.60 11.80
N ALA A 134 41.29 -1.48 11.87
CA ALA A 134 41.93 -0.85 10.73
C ALA A 134 42.82 -1.91 10.05
N ALA A 135 42.43 -2.34 8.87
CA ALA A 135 43.28 -3.16 8.02
C ALA A 135 44.51 -2.34 7.68
N SER A 136 45.63 -2.74 8.27
CA SER A 136 46.97 -2.37 7.83
C SER A 136 47.14 -2.94 6.40
N ALA A 137 46.96 -2.14 5.41
CA ALA A 137 47.44 -2.38 4.06
C ALA A 137 48.69 -1.51 3.89
N MET A 138 49.77 -2.15 3.54
CA MET A 138 50.93 -1.67 2.79
C MET A 138 52.27 -2.18 3.33
N SER A 139 52.74 -3.21 2.78
CA SER A 139 54.13 -3.42 2.39
C SER A 139 54.15 -4.32 1.18
#